data_fbee0538652abcb529a5ce5e00ae8368
#
_entry.id   fbee0538652abcb529a5ce5e00ae8368
#
_cell.length_a   1.000
_cell.length_b   1.000
_cell.length_c   1.000
_cell.angle_alpha   90.00
_cell.angle_beta   90.00
_cell.angle_gamma   90.00
#
_symmetry.space_group_name_H-M   'P 1'
#
loop_
_entity.id
_entity.type
_entity.pdbx_description
1 polymer ?
#
loop_
_entity_poly.entity_id
_entity_poly.type
_entity_poly.pdbx_seq_one_letter_code
_entity_poly.pdbx_strand_id
1 'polypeptide(L)'
;MPNRSTCSLVALAAFATLTGQAAAQQQLNIYNWSDYIDPTIIEDFTKETGIRVVYDTYDSNEILETRMLAGGSGYDIVVPSAEYLARQIQAGVYQKLDPSKLTNLGNMWPMIQERVAAFDPDNAYSVNYMWGTTGIGYNTAKVAEALPNAPLDSWALVFDPQYAEKLASCGIDMLDSPGEIIPAALNYLGVNPDAASAEDIQKATDLLLKVRPFIRKFHSSEYINALANGDICVAVGFSGDIFQAR
;
A
#
# COMPACT_ATOMS: atom_id res chain seq x y z
N MET A 1 -16.11 18.37 94.74
CA MET A 1 -16.24 19.23 93.57
C MET A 1 -15.94 18.38 92.39
N PRO A 2 -16.89 18.04 91.54
CA PRO A 2 -16.70 17.04 90.46
C PRO A 2 -16.25 17.68 89.16
N ASN A 3 -15.26 17.07 88.59
CA ASN A 3 -14.64 17.44 87.31
C ASN A 3 -15.50 16.87 86.11
N ARG A 4 -15.93 17.73 85.24
CA ARG A 4 -16.71 17.30 84.01
C ARG A 4 -15.73 17.10 82.90
N SER A 5 -15.55 15.83 82.47
CA SER A 5 -14.88 15.44 81.24
C SER A 5 -15.83 15.51 80.03
N THR A 6 -15.57 16.39 79.10
CA THR A 6 -16.25 16.54 77.86
C THR A 6 -15.66 15.54 76.81
N CYS A 7 -16.40 14.54 76.44
CA CYS A 7 -16.06 13.66 75.33
C CYS A 7 -16.44 14.34 73.95
N SER A 8 -15.44 14.69 73.22
CA SER A 8 -15.63 15.14 71.82
C SER A 8 -15.66 13.94 70.91
N LEU A 9 -16.81 13.70 70.28
CA LEU A 9 -16.97 12.76 69.21
C LEU A 9 -16.43 13.41 67.91
N VAL A 10 -15.34 12.85 67.39
CA VAL A 10 -14.82 13.18 66.05
C VAL A 10 -15.52 12.24 65.06
N ALA A 11 -16.44 12.77 64.27
CA ALA A 11 -17.06 12.07 63.17
C ALA A 11 -16.08 12.02 61.98
N LEU A 12 -15.50 10.88 61.69
CA LEU A 12 -14.70 10.61 60.48
C LEU A 12 -15.65 10.42 59.30
N ALA A 13 -15.79 11.44 58.48
CA ALA A 13 -16.48 11.32 57.16
C ALA A 13 -15.55 10.62 56.15
N ALA A 14 -15.81 9.36 55.88
CA ALA A 14 -15.13 8.62 54.83
C ALA A 14 -15.62 9.11 53.46
N PHE A 15 -14.82 9.96 52.81
CA PHE A 15 -14.99 10.27 51.38
C PHE A 15 -14.55 9.05 50.56
N ALA A 16 -15.47 8.27 50.10
CA ALA A 16 -15.24 7.26 49.08
C ALA A 16 -15.00 8.00 47.76
N THR A 17 -13.77 8.23 47.39
CA THR A 17 -13.39 8.67 46.03
C THR A 17 -13.63 7.52 45.08
N LEU A 18 -14.75 7.55 44.38
CA LEU A 18 -14.96 6.75 43.14
C LEU A 18 -13.95 7.25 42.10
N THR A 19 -12.74 6.67 42.11
CA THR A 19 -11.83 6.76 40.99
C THR A 19 -12.42 5.89 39.89
N GLY A 20 -13.30 6.47 39.07
CA GLY A 20 -13.66 5.87 37.78
C GLY A 20 -12.36 5.71 37.01
N GLN A 21 -11.83 4.50 36.92
CA GLN A 21 -10.84 4.17 35.91
C GLN A 21 -11.48 4.44 34.56
N ALA A 22 -11.17 5.58 33.95
CA ALA A 22 -11.42 5.76 32.53
C ALA A 22 -10.65 4.62 31.84
N ALA A 23 -11.38 3.62 31.34
CA ALA A 23 -10.78 2.61 30.52
C ALA A 23 -10.08 3.34 29.38
N ALA A 24 -8.78 3.15 29.23
CA ALA A 24 -8.04 3.75 28.15
C ALA A 24 -8.72 3.28 26.84
N GLN A 25 -9.11 4.24 25.99
CA GLN A 25 -9.76 3.94 24.73
C GLN A 25 -8.82 3.02 23.94
N GLN A 26 -9.33 1.87 23.50
CA GLN A 26 -8.56 0.96 22.67
C GLN A 26 -8.14 1.67 21.38
N GLN A 27 -6.92 1.42 20.94
CA GLN A 27 -6.34 2.03 19.76
C GLN A 27 -5.88 0.95 18.78
N LEU A 28 -6.10 1.19 17.50
CA LEU A 28 -5.65 0.36 16.38
C LEU A 28 -4.78 1.21 15.46
N ASN A 29 -3.53 0.80 15.26
CA ASN A 29 -2.57 1.52 14.43
C ASN A 29 -2.45 0.81 13.07
N ILE A 30 -2.80 1.50 12.01
CA ILE A 30 -2.80 0.95 10.63
C ILE A 30 -1.77 1.72 9.79
N TYR A 31 -0.99 0.99 8.99
CA TYR A 31 -0.05 1.55 8.03
C TYR A 31 -0.39 1.00 6.65
N ASN A 32 -0.91 1.85 5.77
CA ASN A 32 -1.44 1.48 4.46
C ASN A 32 -0.94 2.43 3.37
N TRP A 33 -1.20 2.10 2.13
CA TRP A 33 -0.99 2.94 0.97
C TRP A 33 -1.83 4.22 1.05
N SER A 34 -1.35 5.31 0.42
CA SER A 34 -1.93 6.64 0.55
C SER A 34 -3.39 6.74 0.09
N ASP A 35 -3.78 6.01 -0.96
CA ASP A 35 -5.08 6.21 -1.62
C ASP A 35 -6.00 4.98 -1.58
N TYR A 36 -5.75 4.04 -0.66
CA TYR A 36 -6.39 2.73 -0.67
C TYR A 36 -7.42 2.49 0.43
N ILE A 37 -8.10 3.54 0.92
CA ILE A 37 -9.23 3.41 1.83
C ILE A 37 -10.22 4.56 1.63
N ASP A 38 -11.51 4.26 1.75
CA ASP A 38 -12.53 5.31 1.91
C ASP A 38 -12.42 5.88 3.34
N PRO A 39 -12.19 7.20 3.49
CA PRO A 39 -12.01 7.81 4.81
C PRO A 39 -13.23 7.65 5.73
N THR A 40 -14.43 7.46 5.21
CA THR A 40 -15.64 7.24 6.03
C THR A 40 -15.61 5.92 6.78
N ILE A 41 -14.91 4.90 6.25
CA ILE A 41 -14.77 3.58 6.88
C ILE A 41 -14.08 3.68 8.24
N ILE A 42 -13.07 4.54 8.37
CA ILE A 42 -12.32 4.73 9.62
C ILE A 42 -13.24 5.34 10.70
N GLU A 43 -14.04 6.33 10.31
CA GLU A 43 -15.00 6.95 11.23
C GLU A 43 -16.09 5.97 11.64
N ASP A 44 -16.65 5.23 10.70
CA ASP A 44 -17.72 4.27 10.96
C ASP A 44 -17.24 3.11 11.82
N PHE A 45 -16.03 2.58 11.56
CA PHE A 45 -15.42 1.58 12.44
C PHE A 45 -15.25 2.10 13.88
N THR A 46 -14.78 3.34 14.03
CA THR A 46 -14.62 3.95 15.36
C THR A 46 -15.97 4.15 16.05
N LYS A 47 -17.01 4.57 15.33
CA LYS A 47 -18.38 4.73 15.86
C LYS A 47 -18.97 3.40 16.30
N GLU A 48 -18.78 2.33 15.50
CA GLU A 48 -19.34 1.01 15.73
C GLU A 48 -18.65 0.28 16.89
N THR A 49 -17.32 0.38 16.96
CA THR A 49 -16.50 -0.42 17.89
C THR A 49 -16.03 0.34 19.13
N GLY A 50 -16.02 1.66 19.10
CA GLY A 50 -15.38 2.49 20.13
C GLY A 50 -13.84 2.48 20.09
N ILE A 51 -13.23 1.76 19.12
CA ILE A 51 -11.79 1.66 18.94
C ILE A 51 -11.31 2.87 18.12
N ARG A 52 -10.37 3.62 18.67
CA ARG A 52 -9.74 4.73 17.95
C ARG A 52 -8.75 4.18 16.92
N VAL A 53 -8.87 4.60 15.65
CA VAL A 53 -7.91 4.27 14.61
C VAL A 53 -6.87 5.39 14.48
N VAL A 54 -5.58 5.01 14.46
CA VAL A 54 -4.47 5.83 13.99
C VAL A 54 -4.07 5.27 12.64
N TYR A 55 -4.19 6.09 11.60
CA TYR A 55 -4.00 5.66 10.22
C TYR A 55 -2.87 6.47 9.60
N ASP A 56 -1.76 5.80 9.33
CA ASP A 56 -0.59 6.37 8.67
C ASP A 56 -0.45 5.78 7.26
N THR A 57 0.14 6.54 6.35
CA THR A 57 0.29 6.15 4.95
C THR A 57 1.76 6.08 4.51
N TYR A 58 2.01 5.34 3.44
CA TYR A 58 3.29 5.25 2.76
C TYR A 58 3.09 5.15 1.25
N ASP A 59 4.16 5.42 0.48
CA ASP A 59 4.13 5.52 -0.97
C ASP A 59 4.86 4.36 -1.67
N SER A 60 5.66 3.57 -0.94
CA SER A 60 6.38 2.44 -1.53
C SER A 60 6.58 1.30 -0.54
N ASN A 61 6.67 0.07 -1.07
CA ASN A 61 6.98 -1.11 -0.27
C ASN A 61 8.35 -1.00 0.42
N GLU A 62 9.32 -0.33 -0.19
CA GLU A 62 10.67 -0.12 0.34
C GLU A 62 10.64 0.71 1.62
N ILE A 63 9.81 1.75 1.68
CA ILE A 63 9.58 2.56 2.88
C ILE A 63 8.92 1.70 3.97
N LEU A 64 7.86 0.97 3.62
CA LEU A 64 7.22 0.04 4.53
C LEU A 64 8.22 -0.97 5.11
N GLU A 65 8.96 -1.66 4.23
CA GLU A 65 9.91 -2.71 4.63
C GLU A 65 10.99 -2.16 5.57
N THR A 66 11.56 -1.00 5.23
CA THR A 66 12.56 -0.33 6.09
C THR A 66 11.99 -0.06 7.47
N ARG A 67 10.76 0.42 7.56
CA ARG A 67 10.07 0.71 8.81
C ARG A 67 9.82 -0.55 9.63
N MET A 68 9.38 -1.63 8.96
CA MET A 68 9.03 -2.88 9.63
C MET A 68 10.25 -3.65 10.11
N LEU A 69 11.33 -3.70 9.30
CA LEU A 69 12.58 -4.40 9.66
C LEU A 69 13.37 -3.67 10.74
N ALA A 70 13.19 -2.38 10.92
CA ALA A 70 13.78 -1.64 12.04
C ALA A 70 13.24 -2.10 13.42
N GLY A 71 12.10 -2.80 13.44
CA GLY A 71 11.43 -3.29 14.65
C GLY A 71 10.70 -2.21 15.43
N GLY A 72 9.80 -2.64 16.31
CA GLY A 72 9.07 -1.72 17.21
C GLY A 72 8.25 -0.66 16.46
N SER A 73 7.71 -0.97 15.27
CA SER A 73 7.01 -0.01 14.43
C SER A 73 5.77 0.59 15.09
N GLY A 74 5.15 -0.15 16.02
CA GLY A 74 3.92 0.24 16.72
C GLY A 74 2.64 0.05 15.91
N TYR A 75 2.73 -0.53 14.71
CA TYR A 75 1.56 -0.85 13.90
C TYR A 75 0.99 -2.22 14.23
N ASP A 76 -0.35 -2.30 14.24
CA ASP A 76 -1.11 -3.53 14.43
C ASP A 76 -1.47 -4.18 13.09
N ILE A 77 -1.73 -3.35 12.07
CA ILE A 77 -2.03 -3.79 10.71
C ILE A 77 -1.15 -3.03 9.72
N VAL A 78 -0.56 -3.76 8.77
CA VAL A 78 0.20 -3.20 7.65
C VAL A 78 -0.19 -3.90 6.34
N VAL A 79 -0.04 -3.23 5.20
CA VAL A 79 -0.58 -3.69 3.91
C VAL A 79 0.52 -3.75 2.83
N PRO A 80 1.49 -4.67 2.93
CA PRO A 80 2.54 -4.84 1.92
C PRO A 80 2.00 -5.51 0.64
N SER A 81 2.72 -5.33 -0.48
CA SER A 81 2.55 -6.22 -1.63
C SER A 81 3.03 -7.64 -1.30
N ALA A 82 2.51 -8.64 -2.02
CA ALA A 82 2.68 -10.05 -1.67
C ALA A 82 4.16 -10.51 -1.64
N GLU A 83 4.99 -10.06 -2.58
CA GLU A 83 6.42 -10.38 -2.63
C GLU A 83 7.20 -9.80 -1.42
N TYR A 84 6.79 -8.63 -0.92
CA TYR A 84 7.35 -8.03 0.30
C TYR A 84 6.85 -8.75 1.55
N LEU A 85 5.57 -9.13 1.59
CA LEU A 85 4.99 -9.95 2.65
C LEU A 85 5.81 -11.24 2.86
N ALA A 86 6.15 -11.97 1.78
CA ALA A 86 6.93 -13.20 1.86
C ALA A 86 8.28 -13.00 2.57
N ARG A 87 9.01 -11.95 2.24
CA ARG A 87 10.31 -11.64 2.86
C ARG A 87 10.16 -11.24 4.33
N GLN A 88 9.14 -10.45 4.62
CA GLN A 88 8.85 -9.97 5.97
C GLN A 88 8.36 -11.09 6.90
N ILE A 89 7.63 -12.09 6.37
CA ILE A 89 7.29 -13.31 7.10
C ILE A 89 8.58 -14.06 7.48
N GLN A 90 9.51 -14.25 6.53
CA GLN A 90 10.80 -14.91 6.79
C GLN A 90 11.62 -14.15 7.83
N ALA A 91 11.54 -12.84 7.86
CA ALA A 91 12.19 -11.98 8.86
C ALA A 91 11.49 -11.98 10.23
N GLY A 92 10.35 -12.66 10.36
CA GLY A 92 9.61 -12.75 11.63
C GLY A 92 8.86 -11.47 12.03
N VAL A 93 8.52 -10.62 11.05
CA VAL A 93 7.85 -9.35 11.28
C VAL A 93 6.40 -9.55 11.74
N TYR A 94 5.74 -10.59 11.23
CA TYR A 94 4.30 -10.80 11.40
C TYR A 94 3.96 -11.94 12.34
N GLN A 95 2.81 -11.83 12.99
CA GLN A 95 2.20 -12.89 13.78
C GLN A 95 1.23 -13.69 12.89
N LYS A 96 1.14 -15.01 13.17
CA LYS A 96 0.11 -15.85 12.54
C LYS A 96 -1.27 -15.38 12.93
N LEU A 97 -2.15 -15.37 11.94
CA LEU A 97 -3.56 -15.12 12.16
C LEU A 97 -4.22 -16.30 12.91
N ASP A 98 -5.27 -15.99 13.65
CA ASP A 98 -6.17 -16.99 14.23
C ASP A 98 -7.47 -17.04 13.37
N PRO A 99 -7.61 -18.02 12.46
CA PRO A 99 -8.77 -18.09 11.58
C PRO A 99 -10.11 -18.19 12.31
N SER A 100 -10.11 -18.68 13.56
CA SER A 100 -11.34 -18.81 14.36
C SER A 100 -11.94 -17.46 14.73
N LYS A 101 -11.15 -16.40 14.69
CA LYS A 101 -11.56 -15.01 14.95
C LYS A 101 -11.95 -14.24 13.68
N LEU A 102 -11.69 -14.81 12.51
CA LEU A 102 -11.90 -14.16 11.22
C LEU A 102 -13.13 -14.74 10.53
N THR A 103 -14.31 -14.42 11.05
CA THR A 103 -15.60 -15.01 10.64
C THR A 103 -15.95 -14.78 9.16
N ASN A 104 -15.36 -13.77 8.52
CA ASN A 104 -15.64 -13.37 7.14
C ASN A 104 -14.64 -13.93 6.12
N LEU A 105 -13.68 -14.77 6.50
CA LEU A 105 -12.71 -15.36 5.57
C LEU A 105 -13.37 -16.11 4.40
N GLY A 106 -14.53 -16.70 4.61
CA GLY A 106 -15.30 -17.38 3.57
C GLY A 106 -15.80 -16.46 2.44
N ASN A 107 -15.75 -15.15 2.61
CA ASN A 107 -16.12 -14.17 1.58
C ASN A 107 -14.95 -13.84 0.62
N MET A 108 -13.75 -14.31 0.92
CA MET A 108 -12.57 -14.06 0.09
C MET A 108 -12.66 -14.85 -1.23
N TRP A 109 -12.18 -14.26 -2.31
CA TRP A 109 -12.14 -14.93 -3.60
C TRP A 109 -11.10 -16.05 -3.59
N PRO A 110 -11.50 -17.32 -3.81
CA PRO A 110 -10.57 -18.46 -3.74
C PRO A 110 -9.37 -18.34 -4.67
N MET A 111 -9.59 -17.84 -5.90
CA MET A 111 -8.52 -17.64 -6.88
C MET A 111 -7.45 -16.64 -6.40
N ILE A 112 -7.85 -15.60 -5.67
CA ILE A 112 -6.88 -14.61 -5.14
C ILE A 112 -6.14 -15.21 -3.95
N GLN A 113 -6.84 -15.94 -3.07
CA GLN A 113 -6.19 -16.63 -1.95
C GLN A 113 -5.17 -17.67 -2.43
N GLU A 114 -5.48 -18.42 -3.48
CA GLU A 114 -4.55 -19.37 -4.09
C GLU A 114 -3.29 -18.68 -4.62
N ARG A 115 -3.43 -17.50 -5.24
CA ARG A 115 -2.27 -16.71 -5.70
C ARG A 115 -1.44 -16.17 -4.55
N VAL A 116 -2.07 -15.69 -3.48
CA VAL A 116 -1.38 -15.18 -2.28
C VAL A 116 -0.64 -16.31 -1.56
N ALA A 117 -1.15 -17.55 -1.61
CA ALA A 117 -0.52 -18.71 -0.97
C ALA A 117 0.91 -19.00 -1.49
N ALA A 118 1.28 -18.53 -2.68
CA ALA A 118 2.66 -18.60 -3.17
C ALA A 118 3.63 -17.74 -2.33
N PHE A 119 3.13 -16.71 -1.67
CA PHE A 119 3.88 -15.74 -0.86
C PHE A 119 3.66 -15.94 0.65
N ASP A 120 2.49 -16.42 1.02
CA ASP A 120 2.06 -16.71 2.39
C ASP A 120 1.42 -18.11 2.43
N PRO A 121 2.19 -19.18 2.61
CA PRO A 121 1.68 -20.54 2.64
C PRO A 121 0.51 -20.69 3.62
N ASP A 122 -0.57 -21.30 3.14
CA ASP A 122 -1.84 -21.48 3.87
C ASP A 122 -2.57 -20.17 4.22
N ASN A 123 -2.15 -19.01 3.67
CA ASN A 123 -2.61 -17.67 4.06
C ASN A 123 -2.58 -17.49 5.59
N ALA A 124 -1.46 -17.89 6.18
CA ALA A 124 -1.33 -18.00 7.64
C ALA A 124 -1.08 -16.66 8.33
N TYR A 125 -0.60 -15.65 7.62
CA TYR A 125 -0.19 -14.34 8.16
C TYR A 125 -0.98 -13.18 7.61
N SER A 126 -1.71 -13.37 6.49
CA SER A 126 -2.38 -12.29 5.79
C SER A 126 -3.80 -12.62 5.36
N VAL A 127 -4.59 -11.58 5.18
CA VAL A 127 -5.87 -11.61 4.46
C VAL A 127 -5.72 -10.65 3.29
N ASN A 128 -6.02 -11.10 2.06
CA ASN A 128 -5.93 -10.23 0.90
C ASN A 128 -6.86 -9.00 1.08
N TYR A 129 -6.31 -7.81 0.93
CA TYR A 129 -7.04 -6.55 1.04
C TYR A 129 -7.53 -6.07 -0.33
N MET A 130 -6.59 -5.90 -1.26
CA MET A 130 -6.85 -5.49 -2.63
C MET A 130 -5.98 -6.27 -3.59
N TRP A 131 -6.36 -6.28 -4.85
CA TRP A 131 -5.56 -6.80 -5.94
C TRP A 131 -5.75 -5.93 -7.17
N GLY A 132 -4.78 -5.92 -8.06
CA GLY A 132 -4.81 -5.16 -9.28
C GLY A 132 -3.80 -5.68 -10.28
N THR A 133 -3.65 -4.94 -11.37
CA THR A 133 -2.64 -5.17 -12.40
C THR A 133 -1.81 -3.91 -12.56
N THR A 134 -0.56 -4.08 -12.98
CA THR A 134 0.27 -2.97 -13.45
C THR A 134 0.10 -2.82 -14.96
N GLY A 135 -0.08 -1.60 -15.40
CA GLY A 135 -0.34 -1.31 -16.80
C GLY A 135 -0.05 0.14 -17.17
N ILE A 136 -0.49 0.52 -18.37
CA ILE A 136 -0.31 1.87 -18.90
C ILE A 136 -1.63 2.61 -18.84
N GLY A 137 -1.66 3.73 -18.09
CA GLY A 137 -2.70 4.75 -18.16
C GLY A 137 -2.25 5.91 -19.03
N TYR A 138 -3.14 6.43 -19.89
CA TYR A 138 -2.77 7.55 -20.75
C TYR A 138 -3.95 8.49 -21.03
N ASN A 139 -3.61 9.77 -21.22
CA ASN A 139 -4.55 10.77 -21.72
C ASN A 139 -4.63 10.67 -23.24
N THR A 140 -5.75 10.17 -23.75
CA THR A 140 -5.94 9.87 -25.18
C THR A 140 -5.72 11.08 -26.08
N ALA A 141 -6.18 12.26 -25.68
CA ALA A 141 -6.03 13.47 -26.47
C ALA A 141 -4.57 13.94 -26.55
N LYS A 142 -3.88 13.98 -25.41
CA LYS A 142 -2.47 14.41 -25.35
C LYS A 142 -1.53 13.45 -26.05
N VAL A 143 -1.77 12.13 -25.90
CA VAL A 143 -0.99 11.12 -26.62
C VAL A 143 -1.23 11.22 -28.11
N ALA A 144 -2.47 11.40 -28.58
CA ALA A 144 -2.77 11.56 -30.01
C ALA A 144 -2.12 12.83 -30.60
N GLU A 145 -2.02 13.90 -29.82
CA GLU A 145 -1.33 15.14 -30.23
C GLU A 145 0.18 14.93 -30.37
N ALA A 146 0.81 14.30 -29.36
CA ALA A 146 2.27 14.08 -29.33
C ALA A 146 2.71 12.94 -30.29
N LEU A 147 1.87 11.92 -30.45
CA LEU A 147 2.16 10.72 -31.22
C LEU A 147 0.87 10.19 -31.92
N PRO A 148 0.50 10.73 -33.10
CA PRO A 148 -0.76 10.42 -33.78
C PRO A 148 -1.02 8.93 -34.08
N ASN A 149 0.03 8.11 -34.19
CA ASN A 149 -0.06 6.66 -34.44
C ASN A 149 0.57 5.87 -33.28
N ALA A 150 0.26 6.26 -32.06
CA ALA A 150 0.78 5.61 -30.87
C ALA A 150 0.32 4.14 -30.77
N PRO A 151 1.19 3.20 -30.36
CA PRO A 151 0.82 1.81 -30.11
C PRO A 151 0.13 1.70 -28.73
N LEU A 152 -1.16 2.07 -28.68
CA LEU A 152 -1.91 2.24 -27.44
C LEU A 152 -2.20 0.93 -26.70
N ASP A 153 -2.05 -0.21 -27.34
CA ASP A 153 -2.26 -1.57 -26.81
C ASP A 153 -0.96 -2.33 -26.55
N SER A 154 0.16 -1.62 -26.49
CA SER A 154 1.49 -2.22 -26.38
C SER A 154 2.38 -1.50 -25.37
N TRP A 155 3.19 -2.28 -24.65
CA TRP A 155 4.30 -1.77 -23.84
C TRP A 155 5.34 -0.96 -24.65
N ALA A 156 5.34 -1.10 -25.99
CA ALA A 156 6.18 -0.27 -26.85
C ALA A 156 5.95 1.23 -26.62
N LEU A 157 4.75 1.64 -26.21
CA LEU A 157 4.42 3.02 -25.92
C LEU A 157 5.41 3.68 -24.94
N VAL A 158 5.92 2.91 -23.98
CA VAL A 158 6.81 3.40 -22.91
C VAL A 158 8.21 2.79 -22.97
N PHE A 159 8.38 1.60 -23.58
CA PHE A 159 9.66 0.89 -23.61
C PHE A 159 10.40 0.98 -24.94
N ASP A 160 9.73 1.42 -26.02
CA ASP A 160 10.45 1.76 -27.26
C ASP A 160 10.97 3.20 -27.17
N PRO A 161 12.31 3.42 -27.22
CA PRO A 161 12.88 4.77 -27.15
C PRO A 161 12.31 5.74 -28.19
N GLN A 162 11.91 5.24 -29.39
CA GLN A 162 11.36 6.08 -30.44
C GLN A 162 10.00 6.69 -30.08
N TYR A 163 9.18 5.97 -29.31
CA TYR A 163 7.89 6.44 -28.83
C TYR A 163 8.04 7.24 -27.54
N ALA A 164 8.83 6.74 -26.59
CA ALA A 164 9.07 7.40 -25.31
C ALA A 164 9.68 8.82 -25.51
N GLU A 165 10.61 9.00 -26.46
CA GLU A 165 11.19 10.30 -26.80
C GLU A 165 10.13 11.32 -27.22
N LYS A 166 9.17 10.89 -28.08
CA LYS A 166 8.10 11.79 -28.56
C LYS A 166 7.11 12.16 -27.46
N LEU A 167 6.90 11.27 -26.50
CA LEU A 167 6.01 11.48 -25.36
C LEU A 167 6.67 12.21 -24.19
N ALA A 168 8.00 12.36 -24.21
CA ALA A 168 8.75 13.01 -23.13
C ALA A 168 8.28 14.44 -22.85
N SER A 169 7.90 15.19 -23.90
CA SER A 169 7.44 16.59 -23.76
C SER A 169 6.08 16.69 -23.05
N CYS A 170 5.20 15.70 -23.21
CA CYS A 170 3.92 15.67 -22.51
C CYS A 170 3.99 14.93 -21.16
N GLY A 171 5.10 14.25 -20.89
CA GLY A 171 5.41 13.61 -19.60
C GLY A 171 5.02 12.15 -19.51
N ILE A 172 5.99 11.33 -19.07
CA ILE A 172 5.83 9.90 -18.74
C ILE A 172 6.27 9.72 -17.29
N ASP A 173 5.38 9.25 -16.44
CA ASP A 173 5.72 8.84 -15.07
C ASP A 173 5.66 7.31 -14.96
N MET A 174 6.49 6.73 -14.11
CA MET A 174 6.53 5.30 -13.83
C MET A 174 6.53 5.03 -12.33
N LEU A 175 6.05 3.85 -11.95
CA LEU A 175 6.18 3.37 -10.57
C LEU A 175 7.64 3.37 -10.14
N ASP A 176 7.91 3.80 -8.92
CA ASP A 176 9.19 3.61 -8.23
C ASP A 176 9.18 2.24 -7.56
N SER A 177 9.13 1.21 -8.39
CA SER A 177 9.06 -0.19 -7.96
C SER A 177 9.75 -1.09 -8.98
N PRO A 178 10.97 -1.54 -8.70
CA PRO A 178 11.65 -2.51 -9.56
C PRO A 178 10.87 -3.82 -9.74
N GLY A 179 10.13 -4.24 -8.70
CA GLY A 179 9.27 -5.43 -8.73
C GLY A 179 8.14 -5.36 -9.75
N GLU A 180 7.73 -4.17 -10.18
CA GLU A 180 6.70 -3.94 -11.18
C GLU A 180 7.31 -3.61 -12.56
N ILE A 181 8.29 -2.74 -12.60
CA ILE A 181 8.84 -2.20 -13.86
C ILE A 181 9.73 -3.21 -14.57
N ILE A 182 10.56 -3.99 -13.86
CA ILE A 182 11.40 -5.00 -14.49
C ILE A 182 10.57 -6.12 -15.13
N PRO A 183 9.56 -6.72 -14.44
CA PRO A 183 8.66 -7.67 -15.07
C PRO A 183 7.92 -7.13 -16.31
N ALA A 184 7.47 -5.89 -16.26
CA ALA A 184 6.84 -5.24 -17.41
C ALA A 184 7.81 -5.12 -18.62
N ALA A 185 9.07 -4.74 -18.36
CA ALA A 185 10.11 -4.67 -19.38
C ALA A 185 10.48 -6.07 -19.93
N LEU A 186 10.54 -7.10 -19.08
CA LEU A 186 10.73 -8.50 -19.50
C LEU A 186 9.61 -8.97 -20.40
N ASN A 187 8.35 -8.69 -20.05
CA ASN A 187 7.19 -9.01 -20.87
C ASN A 187 7.27 -8.32 -22.26
N TYR A 188 7.69 -7.07 -22.31
CA TYR A 188 7.92 -6.37 -23.56
C TYR A 188 9.00 -7.05 -24.42
N LEU A 189 10.05 -7.58 -23.77
CA LEU A 189 11.12 -8.35 -24.44
C LEU A 189 10.71 -9.78 -24.81
N GLY A 190 9.49 -10.21 -24.49
CA GLY A 190 8.98 -11.57 -24.75
C GLY A 190 9.53 -12.61 -23.78
N VAL A 191 10.04 -12.21 -22.64
CA VAL A 191 10.58 -13.09 -21.60
C VAL A 191 9.54 -13.27 -20.49
N ASN A 192 9.34 -14.51 -20.04
CA ASN A 192 8.52 -14.79 -18.85
C ASN A 192 9.26 -14.28 -17.58
N PRO A 193 8.72 -13.32 -16.85
CA PRO A 193 9.36 -12.78 -15.65
C PRO A 193 9.64 -13.83 -14.56
N ASP A 194 8.76 -14.82 -14.40
CA ASP A 194 8.89 -15.86 -13.37
C ASP A 194 10.03 -16.86 -13.64
N ALA A 195 10.53 -16.87 -14.88
CA ALA A 195 11.60 -17.74 -15.31
C ALA A 195 12.83 -16.99 -15.85
N ALA A 196 12.91 -15.69 -15.61
CA ALA A 196 13.96 -14.82 -16.14
C ALA A 196 15.34 -15.17 -15.54
N SER A 197 16.33 -15.28 -16.41
CA SER A 197 17.73 -15.43 -16.02
C SER A 197 18.34 -14.06 -15.63
N ALA A 198 19.52 -14.09 -15.01
CA ALA A 198 20.28 -12.87 -14.74
C ALA A 198 20.60 -12.08 -16.03
N GLU A 199 20.84 -12.78 -17.16
CA GLU A 199 21.05 -12.16 -18.47
C GLU A 199 19.81 -11.46 -18.97
N ASP A 200 18.61 -12.03 -18.76
CA ASP A 200 17.34 -11.43 -19.16
C ASP A 200 17.03 -10.19 -18.32
N ILE A 201 17.30 -10.24 -17.02
CA ILE A 201 17.20 -9.07 -16.13
C ILE A 201 18.15 -7.96 -16.59
N GLN A 202 19.37 -8.31 -17.03
CA GLN A 202 20.32 -7.33 -17.56
C GLN A 202 19.79 -6.69 -18.86
N LYS A 203 19.19 -7.48 -19.77
CA LYS A 203 18.57 -6.96 -21.00
C LYS A 203 17.42 -5.99 -20.67
N ALA A 204 16.57 -6.32 -19.69
CA ALA A 204 15.51 -5.43 -19.23
C ALA A 204 16.09 -4.15 -18.63
N THR A 205 17.14 -4.25 -17.83
CA THR A 205 17.85 -3.10 -17.27
C THR A 205 18.42 -2.19 -18.37
N ASP A 206 19.09 -2.78 -19.37
CA ASP A 206 19.64 -2.03 -20.50
C ASP A 206 18.57 -1.32 -21.33
N LEU A 207 17.37 -1.93 -21.46
CA LEU A 207 16.21 -1.32 -22.08
C LEU A 207 15.72 -0.12 -21.26
N LEU A 208 15.54 -0.31 -19.95
CA LEU A 208 15.11 0.74 -19.03
C LEU A 208 16.08 1.92 -19.02
N LEU A 209 17.39 1.68 -19.07
CA LEU A 209 18.40 2.72 -19.17
C LEU A 209 18.29 3.53 -20.47
N LYS A 210 17.87 2.91 -21.58
CA LYS A 210 17.65 3.61 -22.86
C LYS A 210 16.44 4.54 -22.81
N VAL A 211 15.37 4.15 -22.12
CA VAL A 211 14.16 4.99 -22.00
C VAL A 211 14.20 5.95 -20.81
N ARG A 212 15.11 5.71 -19.85
CA ARG A 212 15.26 6.56 -18.65
C ARG A 212 15.31 8.07 -18.92
N PRO A 213 16.02 8.58 -19.97
CA PRO A 213 16.07 10.01 -20.27
C PRO A 213 14.72 10.63 -20.60
N PHE A 214 13.75 9.84 -21.00
CA PHE A 214 12.42 10.28 -21.43
C PHE A 214 11.38 10.18 -20.30
N ILE A 215 11.74 9.52 -19.17
CA ILE A 215 10.87 9.39 -18.01
C ILE A 215 11.04 10.63 -17.14
N ARG A 216 9.92 11.33 -16.93
CA ARG A 216 9.87 12.55 -16.12
C ARG A 216 10.13 12.25 -14.65
N LYS A 217 9.42 11.22 -14.12
CA LYS A 217 9.46 10.89 -12.69
C LYS A 217 9.25 9.40 -12.44
N PHE A 218 9.88 8.91 -11.38
CA PHE A 218 9.54 7.64 -10.74
C PHE A 218 8.88 7.94 -9.40
N HIS A 219 7.64 7.50 -9.22
CA HIS A 219 6.88 7.63 -7.97
C HIS A 219 5.66 6.72 -8.01
N SER A 220 5.35 6.09 -6.88
CA SER A 220 4.28 5.08 -6.85
C SER A 220 2.89 5.63 -6.48
N SER A 221 2.73 6.95 -6.27
CA SER A 221 1.41 7.58 -6.03
C SER A 221 1.19 8.89 -6.77
N GLU A 222 2.20 9.76 -6.92
CA GLU A 222 2.01 11.11 -7.49
C GLU A 222 1.48 11.13 -8.93
N TYR A 223 1.73 10.06 -9.71
CA TYR A 223 1.23 9.94 -11.09
C TYR A 223 -0.31 9.98 -11.18
N ILE A 224 -1.03 9.65 -10.10
CA ILE A 224 -2.51 9.69 -10.05
C ILE A 224 -2.98 11.12 -10.32
N ASN A 225 -2.54 12.05 -9.49
CA ASN A 225 -2.91 13.46 -9.62
C ASN A 225 -2.32 14.09 -10.89
N ALA A 226 -1.09 13.73 -11.25
CA ALA A 226 -0.45 14.26 -12.46
C ALA A 226 -1.20 13.84 -13.73
N LEU A 227 -1.70 12.61 -13.80
CA LEU A 227 -2.51 12.13 -14.92
C LEU A 227 -3.91 12.77 -14.92
N ALA A 228 -4.58 12.82 -13.76
CA ALA A 228 -5.91 13.41 -13.60
C ALA A 228 -5.93 14.90 -14.00
N ASN A 229 -4.92 15.66 -13.57
CA ASN A 229 -4.78 17.08 -13.90
C ASN A 229 -4.26 17.34 -15.34
N GLY A 230 -3.78 16.29 -16.00
CA GLY A 230 -3.17 16.42 -17.32
C GLY A 230 -1.77 17.01 -17.30
N ASP A 231 -1.03 16.94 -16.19
CA ASP A 231 0.37 17.36 -16.08
C ASP A 231 1.32 16.39 -16.77
N ILE A 232 0.86 15.15 -16.97
CA ILE A 232 1.50 14.09 -17.76
C ILE A 232 0.49 13.52 -18.76
N CYS A 233 1.00 12.82 -19.76
CA CYS A 233 0.15 12.14 -20.74
C CYS A 233 0.14 10.62 -20.61
N VAL A 234 1.16 10.04 -19.98
CA VAL A 234 1.31 8.59 -19.80
C VAL A 234 1.80 8.28 -18.39
N ALA A 235 1.25 7.25 -17.79
CA ALA A 235 1.74 6.67 -16.55
C ALA A 235 1.82 5.16 -16.64
N VAL A 236 2.90 4.56 -16.14
CA VAL A 236 2.94 3.15 -15.79
C VAL A 236 2.58 3.05 -14.31
N GLY A 237 1.43 2.48 -14.01
CA GLY A 237 0.86 2.50 -12.68
C GLY A 237 -0.09 1.33 -12.39
N PHE A 238 -0.59 1.30 -11.19
CA PHE A 238 -1.58 0.32 -10.74
C PHE A 238 -2.97 0.62 -11.34
N SER A 239 -3.68 -0.42 -11.72
CA SER A 239 -4.97 -0.28 -12.42
C SER A 239 -6.01 0.51 -11.61
N GLY A 240 -6.08 0.33 -10.29
CA GLY A 240 -6.98 1.08 -9.41
C GLY A 240 -6.72 2.59 -9.46
N ASP A 241 -5.47 2.98 -9.42
CA ASP A 241 -5.02 4.37 -9.47
C ASP A 241 -5.32 5.02 -10.82
N ILE A 242 -5.13 4.28 -11.91
CA ILE A 242 -5.46 4.76 -13.26
C ILE A 242 -6.96 4.99 -13.40
N PHE A 243 -7.78 4.11 -12.81
CA PHE A 243 -9.24 4.32 -12.78
C PHE A 243 -9.62 5.52 -11.90
N GLN A 244 -8.90 5.76 -10.82
CA GLN A 244 -9.12 6.92 -9.94
C GLN A 244 -8.73 8.24 -10.64
N ALA A 245 -7.68 8.24 -11.47
CA ALA A 245 -7.25 9.39 -12.26
C ALA A 245 -8.20 9.76 -13.41
N ARG A 246 -9.15 8.90 -13.75
CA ARG A 246 -10.10 9.07 -14.86
C ARG A 246 -11.23 10.05 -14.52
#